data_1ebf2eca23602cc0b534c98f8b2d50b1
#
_entry.id   1ebf2eca23602cc0b534c98f8b2d50b1
#
_cell.length_a   1.000
_cell.length_b   1.000
_cell.length_c   1.000
_cell.angle_alpha   90.00
_cell.angle_beta   90.00
_cell.angle_gamma   90.00
#
_symmetry.space_group_name_H-M   'P 1'
#
loop_
_entity.id
_entity.type
_entity.pdbx_description
1 polymer ?
#
loop_
_entity_poly.entity_id
_entity_poly.type
_entity_poly.pdbx_seq_one_letter_code
_entity_poly.pdbx_strand_id
1 'polypeptide(L)'
;HWVAMETTKPAATAYIRKWHNRLWSRSQFSTICKVDYVTNNLAESFNNWIKHHKSLNLDNLFDKARQLIMILWSRRRKVAKELDGLILPHVIKKLNAMTRELNLEVVDSTEEVAEVTALGGSGFRFVVNLQEGTCSCRQWQVSVHPCKHALAFITSLSNAHIRHYVDLYFSVDKYRAAYAQLIPAMLDKTQWPKSDHGFFMHPPLLKATAGRRKTERYKGCGEKKRKSGQHLCPICKEYGHHWHKCKKGNREDIAAMMAVR
;
A
#
# COMPACT_ATOMS: atom_id res chain seq x y z
N HIS A 1 8.29 -20.80 -14.81
CA HIS A 1 6.88 -20.39 -14.54
C HIS A 1 6.14 -19.94 -15.80
N TRP A 2 6.76 -19.13 -16.70
CA TRP A 2 6.08 -18.67 -17.93
C TRP A 2 5.73 -19.85 -18.85
N VAL A 3 6.66 -20.74 -19.12
CA VAL A 3 6.46 -21.94 -19.94
C VAL A 3 5.36 -22.83 -19.35
N ALA A 4 5.35 -23.04 -18.04
CA ALA A 4 4.31 -23.82 -17.37
C ALA A 4 2.93 -23.18 -17.50
N MET A 5 2.84 -21.85 -17.46
CA MET A 5 1.59 -21.13 -17.66
C MET A 5 1.13 -21.20 -19.13
N GLU A 6 2.07 -21.18 -20.07
CA GLU A 6 1.78 -21.30 -21.51
C GLU A 6 1.18 -22.66 -21.89
N THR A 7 1.70 -23.73 -21.25
CA THR A 7 1.15 -25.08 -21.46
C THR A 7 -0.19 -25.30 -20.79
N THR A 8 -0.39 -24.74 -19.57
CA THR A 8 -1.62 -24.99 -18.79
C THR A 8 -2.75 -24.01 -19.13
N LYS A 9 -2.43 -22.79 -19.54
CA LYS A 9 -3.40 -21.71 -19.81
C LYS A 9 -2.98 -20.86 -21.02
N PRO A 10 -2.95 -21.39 -22.25
CA PRO A 10 -2.47 -20.67 -23.43
C PRO A 10 -3.26 -19.41 -23.75
N ALA A 11 -4.57 -19.40 -23.51
CA ALA A 11 -5.41 -18.20 -23.70
C ALA A 11 -5.02 -17.06 -22.74
N ALA A 12 -4.63 -17.37 -21.50
CA ALA A 12 -4.19 -16.36 -20.54
C ALA A 12 -2.84 -15.75 -20.94
N THR A 13 -1.90 -16.57 -21.42
CA THR A 13 -0.61 -16.05 -21.92
C THR A 13 -0.74 -15.23 -23.18
N ALA A 14 -1.64 -15.61 -24.10
CA ALA A 14 -1.96 -14.83 -25.28
C ALA A 14 -2.56 -13.45 -24.91
N TYR A 15 -3.48 -13.42 -23.93
CA TYR A 15 -4.05 -12.19 -23.40
C TYR A 15 -2.97 -11.29 -22.77
N ILE A 16 -2.11 -11.84 -21.93
CA ILE A 16 -1.01 -11.09 -21.29
C ILE A 16 -0.05 -10.55 -22.35
N ARG A 17 0.34 -11.34 -23.35
CA ARG A 17 1.20 -10.88 -24.45
C ARG A 17 0.58 -9.72 -25.24
N LYS A 18 -0.72 -9.77 -25.47
CA LYS A 18 -1.44 -8.75 -26.26
C LYS A 18 -1.62 -7.44 -25.49
N TRP A 19 -1.98 -7.49 -24.22
CA TRP A 19 -2.45 -6.34 -23.47
C TRP A 19 -1.50 -5.85 -22.38
N HIS A 20 -0.52 -6.68 -21.98
CA HIS A 20 0.41 -6.36 -20.91
C HIS A 20 1.86 -6.45 -21.41
N ASN A 21 2.45 -5.34 -21.73
CA ASN A 21 3.85 -5.23 -22.18
C ASN A 21 4.87 -5.54 -21.08
N ARG A 22 4.57 -6.51 -20.20
CA ARG A 22 5.40 -6.93 -19.05
C ARG A 22 5.70 -5.79 -18.07
N LEU A 23 4.88 -4.73 -18.04
CA LEU A 23 5.02 -3.59 -17.11
C LEU A 23 4.96 -3.99 -15.64
N TRP A 24 4.39 -5.18 -15.34
CA TRP A 24 4.38 -5.80 -14.04
C TRP A 24 5.73 -6.46 -13.66
N SER A 25 6.64 -6.63 -14.62
CA SER A 25 7.96 -7.18 -14.38
C SER A 25 8.92 -6.07 -13.96
N ARG A 26 9.70 -6.29 -12.89
CA ARG A 26 10.71 -5.35 -12.42
C ARG A 26 11.70 -4.94 -13.52
N SER A 27 12.01 -5.84 -14.45
CA SER A 27 12.88 -5.56 -15.61
C SER A 27 12.35 -4.44 -16.52
N GLN A 28 11.04 -4.17 -16.48
CA GLN A 28 10.37 -3.13 -17.27
C GLN A 28 9.99 -1.90 -16.45
N PHE A 29 10.22 -1.91 -15.14
CA PHE A 29 9.95 -0.73 -14.32
C PHE A 29 10.88 0.41 -14.70
N SER A 30 10.30 1.59 -14.86
CA SER A 30 11.07 2.81 -15.02
C SER A 30 11.81 3.15 -13.73
N THR A 31 13.09 3.48 -13.84
CA THR A 31 13.90 3.97 -12.72
C THR A 31 13.55 5.41 -12.33
N ILE A 32 12.76 6.11 -13.16
CA ILE A 32 12.32 7.49 -12.90
C ILE A 32 11.32 7.54 -11.73
N CYS A 33 10.41 6.56 -11.64
CA CYS A 33 9.34 6.55 -10.64
C CYS A 33 9.81 6.25 -9.21
N LYS A 34 11.04 5.74 -9.02
CA LYS A 34 11.64 5.43 -7.72
C LYS A 34 10.80 4.51 -6.82
N VAL A 35 10.01 3.64 -7.41
CA VAL A 35 9.16 2.64 -6.74
C VAL A 35 9.29 1.28 -7.41
N ASP A 36 9.29 0.22 -6.62
CA ASP A 36 9.50 -1.16 -7.05
C ASP A 36 8.22 -2.01 -7.02
N TYR A 37 7.07 -1.37 -6.88
CA TYR A 37 5.78 -2.06 -6.84
C TYR A 37 4.72 -1.36 -7.69
N VAL A 38 3.82 -2.15 -8.25
CA VAL A 38 2.60 -1.70 -8.92
C VAL A 38 1.42 -2.17 -8.09
N THR A 39 0.67 -1.23 -7.53
CA THR A 39 -0.45 -1.53 -6.64
C THR A 39 -1.47 -0.39 -6.67
N ASN A 40 -2.73 -0.74 -6.43
CA ASN A 40 -3.81 0.22 -6.21
C ASN A 40 -3.98 0.61 -4.73
N ASN A 41 -3.08 0.18 -3.83
CA ASN A 41 -3.18 0.45 -2.40
C ASN A 41 -3.31 1.94 -2.07
N LEU A 42 -2.74 2.83 -2.89
CA LEU A 42 -2.91 4.29 -2.71
C LEU A 42 -4.36 4.70 -2.91
N ALA A 43 -5.01 4.21 -3.97
CA ALA A 43 -6.42 4.49 -4.24
C ALA A 43 -7.33 3.86 -3.16
N GLU A 44 -7.02 2.64 -2.73
CA GLU A 44 -7.74 1.97 -1.64
C GLU A 44 -7.57 2.70 -0.30
N SER A 45 -6.36 3.13 0.02
CA SER A 45 -6.07 3.93 1.22
C SER A 45 -6.81 5.26 1.19
N PHE A 46 -6.80 5.98 0.06
CA PHE A 46 -7.56 7.21 -0.11
C PHE A 46 -9.07 6.95 0.01
N ASN A 47 -9.59 5.93 -0.66
CA ASN A 47 -11.00 5.57 -0.57
C ASN A 47 -11.43 5.23 0.85
N ASN A 48 -10.57 4.57 1.61
CA ASN A 48 -10.83 4.24 3.01
C ASN A 48 -10.78 5.50 3.90
N TRP A 49 -9.84 6.39 3.62
CA TRP A 49 -9.67 7.65 4.33
C TRP A 49 -10.90 8.58 4.20
N ILE A 50 -11.52 8.67 3.01
CA ILE A 50 -12.72 9.48 2.78
C ILE A 50 -14.03 8.71 2.98
N LYS A 51 -14.00 7.44 3.36
CA LYS A 51 -15.14 6.51 3.40
C LYS A 51 -16.36 7.09 4.14
N HIS A 52 -16.11 7.68 5.30
CA HIS A 52 -17.18 8.23 6.16
C HIS A 52 -17.76 9.56 5.65
N HIS A 53 -17.13 10.17 4.64
CA HIS A 53 -17.50 11.45 4.08
C HIS A 53 -18.17 11.36 2.70
N LYS A 54 -18.20 10.16 2.10
CA LYS A 54 -18.75 9.93 0.73
C LYS A 54 -20.23 10.24 0.57
N SER A 55 -20.97 10.36 1.67
CA SER A 55 -22.40 10.73 1.67
C SER A 55 -22.64 12.25 1.69
N LEU A 56 -21.57 13.04 1.85
CA LEU A 56 -21.66 14.49 1.82
C LEU A 56 -21.96 15.00 0.40
N ASN A 57 -22.57 16.17 0.30
CA ASN A 57 -22.66 16.90 -0.94
C ASN A 57 -21.25 17.23 -1.45
N LEU A 58 -21.11 17.45 -2.75
CA LEU A 58 -19.82 17.57 -3.41
C LEU A 58 -18.96 18.68 -2.81
N ASP A 59 -19.54 19.84 -2.56
CA ASP A 59 -18.88 21.00 -1.94
C ASP A 59 -18.37 20.69 -0.53
N ASN A 60 -19.21 20.02 0.30
CA ASN A 60 -18.85 19.59 1.64
C ASN A 60 -17.79 18.49 1.64
N LEU A 61 -17.84 17.60 0.65
CA LEU A 61 -16.84 16.54 0.48
C LEU A 61 -15.45 17.14 0.15
N PHE A 62 -15.40 18.12 -0.77
CA PHE A 62 -14.15 18.80 -1.10
C PHE A 62 -13.58 19.58 0.08
N ASP A 63 -14.41 20.34 0.80
CA ASP A 63 -13.95 21.06 1.99
C ASP A 63 -13.44 20.09 3.05
N LYS A 64 -14.14 18.97 3.27
CA LYS A 64 -13.69 17.94 4.21
C LYS A 64 -12.39 17.28 3.79
N ALA A 65 -12.22 16.96 2.51
CA ALA A 65 -10.97 16.43 1.97
C ALA A 65 -9.82 17.43 2.20
N ARG A 66 -10.03 18.73 1.91
CA ARG A 66 -9.06 19.80 2.18
C ARG A 66 -8.67 19.85 3.66
N GLN A 67 -9.65 19.83 4.58
CA GLN A 67 -9.38 19.83 6.02
C GLN A 67 -8.53 18.61 6.44
N LEU A 68 -8.88 17.43 5.93
CA LEU A 68 -8.12 16.20 6.23
C LEU A 68 -6.69 16.28 5.71
N ILE A 69 -6.48 16.84 4.51
CA ILE A 69 -5.15 17.07 3.96
C ILE A 69 -4.39 18.09 4.83
N MET A 70 -5.03 19.19 5.23
CA MET A 70 -4.42 20.21 6.09
C MET A 70 -3.94 19.62 7.43
N ILE A 71 -4.76 18.77 8.06
CA ILE A 71 -4.42 18.05 9.30
C ILE A 71 -3.22 17.13 9.05
N LEU A 72 -3.23 16.37 7.96
CA LEU A 72 -2.14 15.45 7.60
C LEU A 72 -0.83 16.21 7.37
N TRP A 73 -0.87 17.33 6.61
CA TRP A 73 0.29 18.19 6.36
C TRP A 73 0.84 18.79 7.65
N SER A 74 -0.03 19.31 8.51
CA SER A 74 0.36 19.86 9.81
C SER A 74 1.07 18.82 10.69
N ARG A 75 0.51 17.60 10.75
CA ARG A 75 1.11 16.49 11.51
C ARG A 75 2.48 16.11 10.95
N ARG A 76 2.60 15.93 9.63
CA ARG A 76 3.87 15.56 8.99
C ARG A 76 4.92 16.64 9.09
N ARG A 77 4.53 17.90 9.09
CA ARG A 77 5.43 19.03 9.31
C ARG A 77 5.98 19.10 10.74
N LYS A 78 5.16 18.74 11.74
CA LYS A 78 5.65 18.58 13.11
C LYS A 78 6.68 17.47 13.20
N VAL A 79 6.38 16.30 12.63
CA VAL A 79 7.34 15.18 12.54
C VAL A 79 8.62 15.61 11.82
N ALA A 80 8.52 16.34 10.70
CA ALA A 80 9.67 16.81 9.92
C ALA A 80 10.64 17.69 10.73
N LYS A 81 10.14 18.45 11.71
CA LYS A 81 10.97 19.27 12.60
C LYS A 81 11.78 18.46 13.60
N GLU A 82 11.24 17.30 14.00
CA GLU A 82 11.86 16.39 14.98
C GLU A 82 12.82 15.38 14.34
N LEU A 83 12.80 15.27 13.00
CA LEU A 83 13.67 14.34 12.29
C LEU A 83 15.09 14.89 12.22
N ASP A 84 16.06 14.04 12.59
CA ASP A 84 17.49 14.30 12.46
C ASP A 84 18.18 13.29 11.54
N GLY A 85 19.39 13.67 11.08
CA GLY A 85 20.21 12.83 10.22
C GLY A 85 19.97 13.05 8.73
N LEU A 86 20.74 12.34 7.89
CA LEU A 86 20.73 12.48 6.44
C LEU A 86 19.52 11.77 5.81
N ILE A 87 19.26 10.54 6.20
CA ILE A 87 18.23 9.64 5.64
C ILE A 87 17.12 9.41 6.67
N LEU A 88 15.89 9.29 6.19
CA LEU A 88 14.72 9.04 7.01
C LEU A 88 14.90 7.80 7.91
N PRO A 89 14.70 7.90 9.23
CA PRO A 89 14.99 6.82 10.18
C PRO A 89 14.25 5.51 9.88
N HIS A 90 13.02 5.58 9.36
CA HIS A 90 12.25 4.38 9.03
C HIS A 90 12.88 3.59 7.86
N VAL A 91 13.54 4.27 6.90
CA VAL A 91 14.25 3.61 5.79
C VAL A 91 15.45 2.86 6.34
N ILE A 92 16.27 3.51 7.17
CA ILE A 92 17.42 2.88 7.82
C ILE A 92 16.98 1.70 8.70
N LYS A 93 15.90 1.87 9.48
CA LYS A 93 15.33 0.78 10.30
C LYS A 93 14.91 -0.42 9.44
N LYS A 94 14.26 -0.18 8.30
CA LYS A 94 13.86 -1.22 7.35
C LYS A 94 15.08 -1.94 6.79
N LEU A 95 16.10 -1.20 6.34
CA LEU A 95 17.32 -1.78 5.77
C LEU A 95 18.09 -2.57 6.82
N ASN A 96 18.23 -2.06 8.04
CA ASN A 96 18.86 -2.78 9.15
C ASN A 96 18.07 -4.04 9.57
N ALA A 97 16.75 -4.05 9.41
CA ALA A 97 15.98 -5.27 9.63
C ALA A 97 16.26 -6.31 8.52
N MET A 98 16.38 -5.87 7.28
CA MET A 98 16.72 -6.74 6.15
C MET A 98 18.12 -7.35 6.28
N THR A 99 19.10 -6.64 6.87
CA THR A 99 20.47 -7.20 7.06
C THR A 99 20.51 -8.36 8.05
N ARG A 100 19.56 -8.45 8.98
CA ARG A 100 19.52 -9.54 9.97
C ARG A 100 19.05 -10.88 9.39
N GLU A 101 18.38 -10.84 8.25
CA GLU A 101 17.80 -12.01 7.58
C GLU A 101 18.59 -12.44 6.34
N LEU A 102 19.80 -11.89 6.15
CA LEU A 102 20.63 -12.20 4.99
C LEU A 102 21.24 -13.60 5.13
N ASN A 103 20.97 -14.44 4.16
CA ASN A 103 21.59 -15.75 4.01
C ASN A 103 22.23 -15.82 2.62
N LEU A 104 23.28 -14.99 2.43
CA LEU A 104 23.93 -14.74 1.13
C LEU A 104 25.44 -14.87 1.30
N GLU A 105 26.07 -15.46 0.31
CA GLU A 105 27.51 -15.52 0.15
C GLU A 105 27.97 -14.39 -0.76
N VAL A 106 29.03 -13.71 -0.38
CA VAL A 106 29.61 -12.59 -1.12
C VAL A 106 31.03 -12.97 -1.54
N VAL A 107 31.30 -12.81 -2.82
CA VAL A 107 32.64 -13.00 -3.40
C VAL A 107 33.07 -11.68 -4.02
N ASP A 108 34.02 -11.02 -3.41
CA ASP A 108 34.52 -9.73 -3.84
C ASP A 108 35.36 -9.88 -5.13
N SER A 109 35.03 -9.03 -6.12
CA SER A 109 35.87 -8.89 -7.33
C SER A 109 36.78 -7.67 -7.19
N THR A 110 36.26 -6.59 -6.61
CA THR A 110 36.99 -5.36 -6.26
C THR A 110 36.36 -4.79 -4.98
N GLU A 111 36.94 -3.71 -4.46
CA GLU A 111 36.33 -2.99 -3.30
C GLU A 111 34.91 -2.47 -3.59
N GLU A 112 34.53 -2.32 -4.84
CA GLU A 112 33.26 -1.73 -5.27
C GLU A 112 32.33 -2.72 -5.99
N VAL A 113 32.84 -3.89 -6.42
CA VAL A 113 32.09 -4.86 -7.21
C VAL A 113 32.22 -6.26 -6.59
N ALA A 114 31.08 -6.90 -6.38
CA ALA A 114 31.01 -8.26 -5.86
C ALA A 114 29.96 -9.11 -6.56
N GLU A 115 30.18 -10.42 -6.53
CA GLU A 115 29.19 -11.43 -6.86
C GLU A 115 28.50 -11.93 -5.59
N VAL A 116 27.18 -11.98 -5.61
CA VAL A 116 26.37 -12.40 -4.47
C VAL A 116 25.47 -13.55 -4.85
N THR A 117 25.57 -14.66 -4.11
CA THR A 117 24.77 -15.88 -4.30
C THR A 117 23.98 -16.22 -3.05
N ALA A 118 22.87 -16.93 -3.20
CA ALA A 118 22.10 -17.42 -2.05
C ALA A 118 22.74 -18.69 -1.50
N LEU A 119 23.00 -18.75 -0.19
CA LEU A 119 23.49 -19.94 0.49
C LEU A 119 22.46 -21.08 0.37
N GLY A 120 22.89 -22.23 -0.14
CA GLY A 120 22.01 -23.41 -0.31
C GLY A 120 20.90 -23.25 -1.35
N GLY A 121 20.98 -22.22 -2.19
CA GLY A 121 19.91 -21.84 -3.12
C GLY A 121 20.18 -22.23 -4.58
N SER A 122 19.35 -21.73 -5.45
CA SER A 122 19.17 -22.03 -6.88
C SER A 122 20.33 -21.70 -7.81
N GLY A 123 21.53 -21.41 -7.30
CA GLY A 123 22.71 -21.10 -8.11
C GLY A 123 22.65 -19.78 -8.89
N PHE A 124 21.64 -18.95 -8.68
CA PHE A 124 21.59 -17.62 -9.30
C PHE A 124 22.57 -16.67 -8.62
N ARG A 125 23.44 -16.11 -9.45
CA ARG A 125 24.46 -15.15 -9.08
C ARG A 125 24.00 -13.75 -9.45
N PHE A 126 24.22 -12.79 -8.57
CA PHE A 126 23.91 -11.38 -8.79
C PHE A 126 25.17 -10.55 -8.66
N VAL A 127 25.40 -9.67 -9.62
CA VAL A 127 26.51 -8.72 -9.59
C VAL A 127 26.01 -7.44 -8.96
N VAL A 128 26.76 -6.95 -7.99
CA VAL A 128 26.52 -5.69 -7.28
C VAL A 128 27.66 -4.73 -7.57
N ASN A 129 27.36 -3.50 -7.94
CA ASN A 129 28.31 -2.40 -8.06
C ASN A 129 27.90 -1.28 -7.09
N LEU A 130 28.75 -1.03 -6.09
CA LEU A 130 28.47 -0.02 -5.05
C LEU A 130 28.67 1.40 -5.55
N GLN A 131 29.65 1.63 -6.42
CA GLN A 131 29.96 2.94 -6.99
C GLN A 131 28.78 3.47 -7.83
N GLU A 132 28.24 2.62 -8.68
CA GLU A 132 27.08 2.97 -9.52
C GLU A 132 25.74 2.84 -8.80
N GLY A 133 25.69 2.24 -7.62
CA GLY A 133 24.44 1.94 -6.92
C GLY A 133 23.55 0.96 -7.68
N THR A 134 24.15 -0.06 -8.31
CA THR A 134 23.45 -1.01 -9.17
C THR A 134 23.55 -2.45 -8.69
N CYS A 135 22.53 -3.25 -9.04
CA CYS A 135 22.53 -4.69 -8.86
C CYS A 135 21.84 -5.35 -10.05
N SER A 136 22.34 -6.47 -10.53
CA SER A 136 21.74 -7.21 -11.65
C SER A 136 20.31 -7.68 -11.39
N CYS A 137 19.86 -7.72 -10.12
CA CYS A 137 18.45 -7.94 -9.75
C CYS A 137 17.54 -6.73 -10.05
N ARG A 138 18.08 -5.56 -10.38
CA ARG A 138 17.44 -4.29 -10.69
C ARG A 138 16.61 -3.66 -9.56
N GLN A 139 16.54 -4.27 -8.40
CA GLN A 139 15.74 -3.71 -7.31
C GLN A 139 16.31 -2.39 -6.80
N TRP A 140 17.63 -2.29 -6.67
CA TRP A 140 18.28 -1.06 -6.22
C TRP A 140 18.00 0.12 -7.14
N GLN A 141 18.20 -0.06 -8.44
CA GLN A 141 17.96 1.01 -9.43
C GLN A 141 16.50 1.50 -9.46
N VAL A 142 15.55 0.60 -9.19
CA VAL A 142 14.12 0.93 -9.18
C VAL A 142 13.70 1.56 -7.87
N SER A 143 14.13 1.00 -6.72
CA SER A 143 13.72 1.46 -5.38
C SER A 143 14.61 2.54 -4.80
N VAL A 144 15.77 2.81 -5.43
CA VAL A 144 16.82 3.76 -5.03
C VAL A 144 17.33 3.60 -3.60
N HIS A 145 17.18 2.40 -3.07
CA HIS A 145 17.83 1.95 -1.83
C HIS A 145 18.41 0.55 -2.04
N PRO A 146 19.46 0.17 -1.31
CA PRO A 146 20.12 -1.10 -1.46
C PRO A 146 19.15 -2.28 -1.38
N CYS A 147 19.23 -3.20 -2.34
CA CYS A 147 18.53 -4.48 -2.28
C CYS A 147 19.25 -5.44 -1.32
N LYS A 148 18.68 -6.61 -1.05
CA LYS A 148 19.29 -7.60 -0.16
C LYS A 148 20.72 -8.03 -0.60
N HIS A 149 20.98 -8.12 -1.91
CA HIS A 149 22.32 -8.48 -2.42
C HIS A 149 23.32 -7.35 -2.15
N ALA A 150 22.94 -6.10 -2.40
CA ALA A 150 23.77 -4.94 -2.08
C ALA A 150 23.99 -4.81 -0.56
N LEU A 151 22.97 -5.06 0.25
CA LEU A 151 23.11 -5.05 1.72
C LEU A 151 24.10 -6.11 2.19
N ALA A 152 24.09 -7.33 1.61
CA ALA A 152 25.05 -8.36 1.94
C ALA A 152 26.48 -7.88 1.67
N PHE A 153 26.74 -7.28 0.49
CA PHE A 153 28.07 -6.74 0.17
C PHE A 153 28.44 -5.56 1.05
N ILE A 154 27.54 -4.58 1.29
CA ILE A 154 27.81 -3.44 2.17
C ILE A 154 28.17 -3.90 3.59
N THR A 155 27.50 -4.94 4.10
CA THR A 155 27.73 -5.46 5.46
C THR A 155 28.97 -6.32 5.57
N SER A 156 29.53 -6.86 4.47
CA SER A 156 30.84 -7.54 4.46
C SER A 156 32.01 -6.56 4.56
N LEU A 157 31.82 -5.30 4.19
CA LEU A 157 32.84 -4.26 4.27
C LEU A 157 32.98 -3.69 5.67
N SER A 158 34.19 -3.59 6.19
CA SER A 158 34.48 -3.20 7.58
C SER A 158 34.03 -1.79 7.98
N ASN A 159 33.98 -0.84 7.03
CA ASN A 159 33.72 0.59 7.30
C ASN A 159 32.54 1.15 6.51
N ALA A 160 31.69 0.31 5.95
CA ALA A 160 30.60 0.78 5.12
C ALA A 160 29.35 1.11 5.96
N HIS A 161 28.79 2.29 5.74
CA HIS A 161 27.56 2.72 6.36
C HIS A 161 26.41 2.69 5.34
N ILE A 162 25.38 1.91 5.60
CA ILE A 162 24.20 1.73 4.72
C ILE A 162 23.61 3.06 4.25
N ARG A 163 23.66 4.09 5.11
CA ARG A 163 23.11 5.42 4.80
C ARG A 163 23.73 6.09 3.57
N HIS A 164 24.97 5.77 3.23
CA HIS A 164 25.69 6.38 2.09
C HIS A 164 25.24 5.79 0.75
N TYR A 165 24.62 4.63 0.77
CA TYR A 165 24.14 3.92 -0.41
C TYR A 165 22.63 4.10 -0.65
N VAL A 166 21.97 4.92 0.15
CA VAL A 166 20.55 5.28 -0.02
C VAL A 166 20.48 6.62 -0.74
N ASP A 167 19.68 6.69 -1.80
CA ASP A 167 19.48 7.91 -2.57
C ASP A 167 18.90 9.03 -1.69
N LEU A 168 19.36 10.26 -1.92
CA LEU A 168 18.87 11.47 -1.24
C LEU A 168 17.37 11.74 -1.45
N TYR A 169 16.72 11.01 -2.35
CA TYR A 169 15.27 10.99 -2.46
C TYR A 169 14.60 10.64 -1.12
N PHE A 170 15.23 9.80 -0.32
CA PHE A 170 14.80 9.44 1.03
C PHE A 170 15.44 10.29 2.14
N SER A 171 15.99 11.46 1.79
CA SER A 171 16.60 12.35 2.79
C SER A 171 15.54 13.05 3.65
N VAL A 172 15.96 13.42 4.86
CA VAL A 172 15.16 14.24 5.78
C VAL A 172 14.85 15.59 5.16
N ASP A 173 15.78 16.18 4.41
CA ASP A 173 15.58 17.48 3.74
C ASP A 173 14.52 17.40 2.64
N LYS A 174 14.50 16.33 1.84
CA LYS A 174 13.43 16.12 0.87
C LYS A 174 12.07 15.96 1.54
N TYR A 175 12.02 15.25 2.66
CA TYR A 175 10.79 15.13 3.45
C TYR A 175 10.34 16.48 4.01
N ARG A 176 11.26 17.28 4.56
CA ARG A 176 10.98 18.64 5.03
C ARG A 176 10.44 19.53 3.90
N ALA A 177 11.11 19.52 2.75
CA ALA A 177 10.70 20.29 1.57
C ALA A 177 9.30 19.89 1.07
N ALA A 178 8.99 18.58 1.05
CA ALA A 178 7.69 18.09 0.61
C ALA A 178 6.51 18.60 1.46
N TYR A 179 6.72 18.84 2.75
CA TYR A 179 5.68 19.31 3.68
C TYR A 179 5.88 20.78 4.14
N ALA A 180 6.80 21.54 3.52
CA ALA A 180 7.06 22.93 3.85
C ALA A 180 5.87 23.83 3.53
N GLN A 181 5.19 23.58 2.40
CA GLN A 181 4.07 24.42 1.96
C GLN A 181 2.88 24.31 2.91
N LEU A 182 2.18 25.43 3.08
CA LEU A 182 1.00 25.55 3.93
C LEU A 182 -0.26 25.38 3.08
N ILE A 183 -1.20 24.60 3.60
CA ILE A 183 -2.57 24.59 3.10
C ILE A 183 -3.31 25.68 3.88
N PRO A 184 -3.81 26.73 3.22
CA PRO A 184 -4.44 27.84 3.92
C PRO A 184 -5.73 27.38 4.64
N ALA A 185 -5.98 27.99 5.80
CA ALA A 185 -7.29 27.90 6.43
C ALA A 185 -8.30 28.66 5.57
N MET A 186 -9.53 28.17 5.52
CA MET A 186 -10.64 28.82 4.81
C MET A 186 -11.67 29.34 5.79
N LEU A 187 -12.28 30.47 5.46
CA LEU A 187 -13.41 31.03 6.16
C LEU A 187 -14.63 30.11 5.99
N ASP A 188 -15.63 30.28 6.88
CA ASP A 188 -16.90 29.59 6.74
C ASP A 188 -17.58 29.94 5.40
N LYS A 189 -18.30 28.97 4.83
CA LYS A 189 -18.97 29.12 3.52
C LYS A 189 -19.94 30.29 3.46
N THR A 190 -20.54 30.68 4.59
CA THR A 190 -21.42 31.83 4.66
C THR A 190 -20.73 33.14 4.39
N GLN A 191 -19.42 33.20 4.56
CA GLN A 191 -18.54 34.36 4.30
C GLN A 191 -17.92 34.35 2.92
N TRP A 192 -18.18 33.34 2.11
CA TRP A 192 -17.64 33.30 0.76
C TRP A 192 -18.34 34.30 -0.15
N PRO A 193 -17.64 34.97 -1.07
CA PRO A 193 -18.26 35.84 -2.03
C PRO A 193 -19.27 35.06 -2.87
N LYS A 194 -20.45 35.57 -3.01
CA LYS A 194 -21.46 35.01 -3.90
C LYS A 194 -20.98 35.24 -5.33
N SER A 195 -20.81 34.16 -6.10
CA SER A 195 -20.55 34.28 -7.54
C SER A 195 -21.87 34.36 -8.30
N ASP A 196 -21.99 35.36 -9.15
CA ASP A 196 -23.10 35.46 -10.09
C ASP A 196 -22.71 34.69 -11.36
N HIS A 197 -23.28 33.50 -11.52
CA HIS A 197 -23.04 32.64 -12.69
C HIS A 197 -24.09 32.87 -13.80
N GLY A 198 -25.02 33.80 -13.63
CA GLY A 198 -26.10 34.02 -14.58
C GLY A 198 -27.12 32.89 -14.71
N PHE A 199 -26.99 31.83 -13.90
CA PHE A 199 -27.94 30.70 -13.88
C PHE A 199 -28.11 30.17 -12.45
N PHE A 200 -29.28 29.63 -12.18
CA PHE A 200 -29.63 29.01 -10.89
C PHE A 200 -29.53 27.48 -11.02
N MET A 201 -28.67 26.87 -10.22
CA MET A 201 -28.60 25.42 -10.12
C MET A 201 -29.58 24.90 -9.07
N HIS A 202 -30.58 24.17 -9.49
CA HIS A 202 -31.46 23.47 -8.56
C HIS A 202 -30.69 22.27 -7.95
N PRO A 203 -30.87 22.02 -6.64
CA PRO A 203 -30.35 20.80 -6.06
C PRO A 203 -30.96 19.58 -6.77
N PRO A 204 -30.19 18.51 -7.02
CA PRO A 204 -30.73 17.32 -7.65
C PRO A 204 -31.90 16.77 -6.84
N LEU A 205 -32.98 16.39 -7.49
CA LEU A 205 -34.12 15.73 -6.86
C LEU A 205 -33.65 14.36 -6.33
N LEU A 206 -33.34 14.35 -5.05
CA LEU A 206 -32.97 13.12 -4.34
C LEU A 206 -34.22 12.32 -4.01
N LYS A 207 -34.76 11.58 -4.99
CA LYS A 207 -35.68 10.49 -4.67
C LYS A 207 -34.86 9.37 -4.03
N ALA A 208 -35.18 9.04 -2.78
CA ALA A 208 -34.66 7.82 -2.15
C ALA A 208 -35.24 6.62 -2.93
N THR A 209 -34.49 6.14 -3.91
CA THR A 209 -34.80 4.89 -4.57
C THR A 209 -34.47 3.75 -3.61
N ALA A 210 -35.40 2.80 -3.45
CA ALA A 210 -35.11 1.57 -2.74
C ALA A 210 -33.87 0.92 -3.36
N GLY A 211 -32.80 0.83 -2.61
CA GLY A 211 -31.52 0.34 -3.11
C GLY A 211 -30.46 0.25 -2.04
N ARG A 212 -29.28 -0.16 -2.45
CA ARG A 212 -28.10 -0.29 -1.60
C ARG A 212 -27.73 1.04 -0.95
N ARG A 213 -27.36 1.03 0.34
CA ARG A 213 -26.86 2.21 1.05
C ARG A 213 -25.67 2.82 0.31
N LYS A 214 -25.65 4.15 0.11
CA LYS A 214 -24.59 4.88 -0.61
C LYS A 214 -23.16 4.66 -0.05
N THR A 215 -23.06 4.28 1.21
CA THR A 215 -21.79 4.02 1.90
C THR A 215 -21.23 2.61 1.66
N GLU A 216 -22.01 1.72 1.07
CA GLU A 216 -21.55 0.35 0.84
C GLU A 216 -20.80 0.21 -0.48
N ARG A 217 -19.67 -0.48 -0.43
CA ARG A 217 -18.85 -0.79 -1.60
C ARG A 217 -19.60 -1.72 -2.58
N TYR A 218 -19.51 -1.46 -3.87
CA TYR A 218 -19.90 -2.45 -4.88
C TYR A 218 -18.92 -3.62 -4.86
N LYS A 219 -19.44 -4.83 -4.73
CA LYS A 219 -18.64 -6.05 -4.84
C LYS A 219 -18.30 -6.30 -6.29
N GLY A 220 -17.03 -6.62 -6.57
CA GLY A 220 -16.59 -7.04 -7.89
C GLY A 220 -17.21 -8.37 -8.31
N CYS A 221 -17.20 -8.67 -9.61
CA CYS A 221 -17.76 -9.91 -10.16
C CYS A 221 -17.10 -11.18 -9.62
N GLY A 222 -15.84 -11.10 -9.16
CA GLY A 222 -15.11 -12.21 -8.53
C GLY A 222 -15.31 -12.36 -7.01
N GLU A 223 -15.93 -11.39 -6.35
CA GLU A 223 -16.16 -11.46 -4.90
C GLU A 223 -17.41 -12.33 -4.61
N LYS A 224 -17.19 -13.49 -4.03
CA LYS A 224 -18.28 -14.35 -3.56
C LYS A 224 -19.20 -13.56 -2.63
N LYS A 225 -20.47 -13.42 -2.99
CA LYS A 225 -21.50 -12.93 -2.06
C LYS A 225 -21.44 -13.85 -0.84
N ARG A 226 -21.22 -13.31 0.36
CA ARG A 226 -21.54 -14.05 1.58
C ARG A 226 -23.00 -14.48 1.45
N LYS A 227 -23.25 -15.77 1.33
CA LYS A 227 -24.60 -16.29 1.30
C LYS A 227 -25.25 -15.85 2.62
N SER A 228 -26.27 -15.00 2.54
CA SER A 228 -27.13 -14.73 3.70
C SER A 228 -27.68 -16.07 4.15
N GLY A 229 -27.41 -16.47 5.38
CA GLY A 229 -27.83 -17.77 5.88
C GLY A 229 -26.72 -18.72 6.35
N GLN A 230 -25.44 -18.36 6.14
CA GLN A 230 -24.33 -19.15 6.68
C GLN A 230 -23.86 -18.60 8.05
N HIS A 231 -24.78 -18.49 9.00
CA HIS A 231 -24.38 -18.34 10.40
C HIS A 231 -24.08 -19.74 10.95
N LEU A 232 -22.87 -19.90 11.47
CA LEU A 232 -22.54 -21.07 12.27
C LEU A 232 -23.25 -20.94 13.62
N CYS A 233 -24.14 -21.85 13.93
CA CYS A 233 -24.76 -21.89 15.23
C CYS A 233 -23.72 -22.24 16.30
N PRO A 234 -23.49 -21.41 17.33
CA PRO A 234 -22.48 -21.70 18.35
C PRO A 234 -22.84 -22.92 19.21
N ILE A 235 -24.11 -23.33 19.24
CA ILE A 235 -24.60 -24.45 20.02
C ILE A 235 -24.39 -25.78 19.27
N CYS A 236 -25.00 -25.94 18.07
CA CYS A 236 -24.92 -27.19 17.33
C CYS A 236 -23.80 -27.24 16.28
N LYS A 237 -23.04 -26.14 16.09
CA LYS A 237 -21.97 -25.99 15.08
C LYS A 237 -22.42 -26.21 13.62
N GLU A 238 -23.72 -26.16 13.34
CA GLU A 238 -24.28 -26.24 11.98
C GLU A 238 -24.57 -24.87 11.42
N TYR A 239 -24.58 -24.76 10.09
CA TYR A 239 -24.88 -23.53 9.37
C TYR A 239 -26.37 -23.37 9.09
N GLY A 240 -26.86 -22.14 8.95
CA GLY A 240 -28.20 -21.85 8.44
C GLY A 240 -29.19 -21.32 9.46
N HIS A 241 -28.86 -21.29 10.74
CA HIS A 241 -29.72 -20.73 11.79
C HIS A 241 -28.93 -20.06 12.91
N HIS A 242 -29.58 -19.14 13.61
CA HIS A 242 -29.01 -18.54 14.82
C HIS A 242 -29.30 -19.42 16.05
N TRP A 243 -28.46 -19.28 17.07
CA TRP A 243 -28.54 -20.06 18.31
C TRP A 243 -29.94 -20.06 18.96
N HIS A 244 -30.65 -18.91 18.95
CA HIS A 244 -32.01 -18.79 19.50
C HIS A 244 -33.07 -19.56 18.69
N LYS A 245 -32.76 -20.01 17.47
CA LYS A 245 -33.61 -20.86 16.63
C LYS A 245 -33.04 -22.28 16.47
N CYS A 246 -32.07 -22.65 17.33
CA CYS A 246 -31.46 -23.97 17.27
C CYS A 246 -32.43 -25.05 17.76
N LYS A 247 -32.78 -25.96 16.87
CA LYS A 247 -33.63 -27.13 17.21
C LYS A 247 -32.86 -28.28 17.83
N LYS A 248 -31.54 -28.32 17.68
CA LYS A 248 -30.66 -29.37 18.18
C LYS A 248 -29.93 -29.00 19.47
N GLY A 249 -30.08 -27.78 19.94
CA GLY A 249 -29.48 -27.29 21.18
C GLY A 249 -30.27 -27.68 22.41
N ASN A 250 -29.57 -27.95 23.50
CA ASN A 250 -30.18 -28.19 24.78
C ASN A 250 -30.85 -26.90 25.27
N ARG A 251 -32.01 -26.98 25.91
CA ARG A 251 -32.75 -25.78 26.43
C ARG A 251 -31.94 -24.99 27.45
N GLU A 252 -31.09 -25.67 28.21
CA GLU A 252 -30.19 -25.05 29.19
C GLU A 252 -29.11 -24.19 28.54
N ASP A 253 -28.51 -24.63 27.44
CA ASP A 253 -27.51 -23.86 26.71
C ASP A 253 -28.10 -22.60 26.07
N ILE A 254 -29.34 -22.70 25.57
CA ILE A 254 -30.08 -21.58 25.01
C ILE A 254 -30.42 -20.56 26.10
N ALA A 255 -30.86 -21.05 27.24
CA ALA A 255 -31.18 -20.19 28.40
C ALA A 255 -29.92 -19.50 28.96
N ALA A 256 -28.79 -20.20 29.05
CA ALA A 256 -27.50 -19.64 29.48
C ALA A 256 -27.04 -18.51 28.53
N MET A 257 -27.17 -18.71 27.21
CA MET A 257 -26.82 -17.65 26.24
C MET A 257 -27.80 -16.47 26.25
N MET A 258 -29.05 -16.66 26.68
CA MET A 258 -29.98 -15.55 26.90
C MET A 258 -29.66 -14.74 28.15
N ALA A 259 -29.14 -15.38 29.19
CA ALA A 259 -28.80 -14.72 30.47
C ALA A 259 -27.54 -13.83 30.38
N VAL A 260 -26.66 -14.05 29.38
CA VAL A 260 -25.39 -13.30 29.15
C VAL A 260 -25.61 -12.04 28.31
N ARG A 261 -26.80 -11.76 27.83
CA ARG A 261 -27.13 -10.62 26.95
C ARG A 261 -27.82 -9.52 27.73
#